data_354f977f691c90d8bae906fa27f2bd83
#
_entry.id   354f977f691c90d8bae906fa27f2bd83
#
_cell.length_a   1.000
_cell.length_b   1.000
_cell.length_c   1.000
_cell.angle_alpha   90.00
_cell.angle_beta   90.00
_cell.angle_gamma   90.00
#
_symmetry.space_group_name_H-M   'P 1'
#
loop_
_entity.id
_entity.type
_entity.pdbx_description
1 polymer ?
#
loop_
_entity_poly.entity_id
_entity_poly.type
_entity_poly.pdbx_seq_one_letter_code
_entity_poly.pdbx_strand_id
1 'polypeptide(L)' 'EKIYERHCFLTKHLISIGVNPETAEVDACRIEHDISAETFERLKEFVKKNKYSM' A
#
# COMPACT_ATOMS: atom_id res chain seq x y z
N GLU A 1 0.40 -11.06 -10.23
CA GLU A 1 -0.06 -11.57 -8.95
C GLU A 1 -0.67 -10.47 -8.12
N LYS A 2 -1.91 -10.66 -7.75
CA LYS A 2 -2.58 -9.61 -6.99
C LYS A 2 -2.02 -9.45 -5.59
N ILE A 3 -1.63 -10.56 -4.97
CA ILE A 3 -1.07 -10.51 -3.63
C ILE A 3 0.27 -9.80 -3.64
N TYR A 4 1.09 -10.12 -4.62
CA TYR A 4 2.38 -9.48 -4.75
C TYR A 4 2.21 -7.98 -5.04
N GLU A 5 1.24 -7.65 -5.87
CA GLU A 5 0.97 -6.25 -6.19
C GLU A 5 0.57 -5.47 -4.95
N ARG A 6 -0.29 -6.05 -4.12
CA ARG A 6 -0.71 -5.40 -2.88
C ARG A 6 0.48 -5.18 -1.94
N HIS A 7 1.31 -6.20 -1.83
CA HIS A 7 2.46 -6.10 -0.96
C HIS A 7 3.40 -4.98 -1.40
N CYS A 8 3.71 -4.93 -2.68
CA CYS A 8 4.60 -3.91 -3.20
C CYS A 8 4.00 -2.51 -3.06
N PHE A 9 2.72 -2.38 -3.35
CA PHE A 9 2.04 -1.11 -3.24
C PHE A 9 2.08 -0.59 -1.81
N LEU A 10 1.72 -1.43 -0.86
CA LEU A 10 1.67 -1.03 0.53
C LEU A 10 3.06 -0.73 1.07
N THR A 11 4.02 -1.59 0.78
CA THR A 11 5.38 -1.38 1.25
C THR A 11 5.92 -0.04 0.74
N LYS A 12 5.75 0.22 -0.53
CA LYS A 12 6.25 1.43 -1.14
C LYS A 12 5.66 2.67 -0.49
N HIS A 13 4.36 2.65 -0.24
CA HIS A 13 3.70 3.83 0.30
C HIS A 13 3.97 4.01 1.78
N LEU A 14 4.14 2.93 2.52
CA LEU A 14 4.53 3.05 3.92
C LEU A 14 5.91 3.68 4.04
N ILE A 15 6.82 3.27 3.17
CA ILE A 15 8.15 3.85 3.18
C ILE A 15 8.07 5.34 2.85
N SER A 16 7.21 5.71 1.91
CA SER A 16 7.13 7.11 1.48
C SER A 16 6.59 8.02 2.58
N ILE A 17 5.85 7.49 3.54
CA ILE A 17 5.37 8.32 4.65
C ILE A 17 6.31 8.26 5.85
N GLY A 18 7.45 7.61 5.71
CA GLY A 18 8.49 7.63 6.72
C GLY A 18 8.65 6.34 7.50
N VAL A 19 7.96 5.28 7.13
CA VAL A 19 8.09 4.01 7.81
C VAL A 19 9.40 3.34 7.42
N ASN A 20 10.09 2.78 8.40
CA ASN A 20 11.32 2.03 8.15
C ASN A 20 11.04 0.91 7.15
N PRO A 21 11.94 0.69 6.15
CA PRO A 21 11.68 -0.33 5.13
C PRO A 21 11.39 -1.73 5.69
N GLU A 22 12.09 -2.14 6.73
CA GLU A 22 11.84 -3.45 7.30
C GLU A 22 10.48 -3.51 7.96
N THR A 23 10.13 -2.47 8.68
CA THR A 23 8.82 -2.38 9.31
C THR A 23 7.73 -2.30 8.24
N ALA A 24 7.99 -1.56 7.17
CA ALA A 24 7.01 -1.43 6.09
C ALA A 24 6.69 -2.78 5.47
N GLU A 25 7.70 -3.62 5.29
CA GLU A 25 7.46 -4.94 4.71
C GLU A 25 6.59 -5.80 5.61
N VAL A 26 6.88 -5.77 6.91
CA VAL A 26 6.10 -6.55 7.87
C VAL A 26 4.67 -6.06 7.92
N ASP A 27 4.50 -4.76 8.02
CA ASP A 27 3.16 -4.18 8.11
C ASP A 27 2.38 -4.38 6.83
N ALA A 28 3.04 -4.26 5.68
CA ALA A 28 2.38 -4.49 4.41
C ALA A 28 1.84 -5.92 4.33
N CYS A 29 2.62 -6.86 4.81
CA CYS A 29 2.19 -8.25 4.83
C CYS A 29 0.93 -8.43 5.67
N ARG A 30 0.90 -7.78 6.82
CA ARG A 30 -0.27 -7.87 7.69
C ARG A 30 -1.48 -7.20 7.08
N ILE A 31 -1.29 -6.00 6.53
CA ILE A 31 -2.39 -5.26 5.94
C ILE A 31 -2.99 -6.00 4.77
N GLU A 32 -2.14 -6.60 3.92
CA GLU A 32 -2.66 -7.26 2.72
C GLU A 32 -3.54 -8.44 3.05
N HIS A 33 -3.37 -9.03 4.25
CA HIS A 33 -4.21 -10.13 4.68
C HIS A 33 -5.53 -9.66 5.29
N ASP A 34 -5.54 -8.48 5.86
CA ASP A 34 -6.69 -7.98 6.60
C ASP A 34 -7.52 -6.98 5.83
N ILE A 35 -6.93 -6.34 4.84
CA ILE A 35 -7.63 -5.30 4.11
C ILE A 35 -8.58 -5.89 3.08
N SER A 36 -9.76 -5.30 2.97
CA SER A 36 -10.73 -5.77 1.98
C SER A 36 -10.34 -5.28 0.60
N ALA A 37 -10.89 -5.96 -0.43
CA ALA A 37 -10.62 -5.57 -1.80
C ALA A 37 -11.12 -4.16 -2.07
N GLU A 38 -12.28 -3.83 -1.50
CA GLU A 38 -12.84 -2.49 -1.69
C GLU A 38 -11.93 -1.41 -1.14
N THR A 39 -11.45 -1.62 0.08
CA THR A 39 -10.57 -0.62 0.70
C THR A 39 -9.27 -0.48 -0.07
N PHE A 40 -8.72 -1.60 -0.51
CA PHE A 40 -7.47 -1.55 -1.27
C PHE A 40 -7.65 -0.79 -2.58
N GLU A 41 -8.75 -1.03 -3.29
CA GLU A 41 -9.00 -0.35 -4.55
C GLU A 41 -9.18 1.16 -4.33
N ARG A 42 -9.85 1.52 -3.26
CA ARG A 42 -10.02 2.95 -2.95
C ARG A 42 -8.72 3.61 -2.60
N LEU A 43 -7.85 2.90 -1.88
CA LEU A 43 -6.53 3.42 -1.57
C LEU A 43 -5.73 3.66 -2.84
N LYS A 44 -5.77 2.73 -3.77
CA LYS A 44 -5.05 2.88 -5.02
C LYS A 44 -5.54 4.10 -5.79
N GLU A 45 -6.85 4.28 -5.83
CA GLU A 45 -7.43 5.43 -6.52
C GLU A 45 -7.03 6.73 -5.86
N PHE A 46 -7.04 6.74 -4.54
CA PHE A 46 -6.68 7.94 -3.80
C PHE A 46 -5.24 8.34 -4.04
N VAL A 47 -4.34 7.37 -3.97
CA VAL A 47 -2.92 7.63 -4.20
C VAL A 47 -2.68 8.11 -5.61
N LYS A 48 -3.31 7.46 -6.56
CA LYS A 48 -3.17 7.82 -7.98
C LYS A 48 -3.63 9.24 -8.23
N LYS A 49 -4.77 9.59 -7.64
CA LYS A 49 -5.34 10.90 -7.81
C LYS A 49 -4.46 11.99 -7.20
N ASN A 50 -3.96 11.73 -5.99
CA ASN A 50 -3.11 12.71 -5.33
C ASN A 50 -1.77 12.86 -6.02
N LYS A 51 -1.27 11.77 -6.55
CA LYS A 51 -0.01 11.82 -7.27
C LYS A 51 -0.10 12.76 -8.47
N TYR A 52 -1.25 12.74 -9.14
CA TYR A 52 -1.40 13.54 -10.34
C TYR A 52 -1.83 14.97 -10.04
N SER A 53 -2.36 15.23 -8.86
CA SER A 53 -2.75 16.58 -8.53
C SER A 53 -1.59 17.42 -8.06
N MET A 54 -0.44 16.83 -7.94
CA MET A 54 0.75 17.60 -7.63
C MET A 54 1.38 18.14 -8.90
#